data_23e4b5a9bb7cf3426af4a0f6b7b68651
#
_entry.id   23e4b5a9bb7cf3426af4a0f6b7b68651
#
_cell.length_a   1.000
_cell.length_b   1.000
_cell.length_c   1.000
_cell.angle_alpha   90.00
_cell.angle_beta   90.00
_cell.angle_gamma   90.00
#
_symmetry.space_group_name_H-M   'P 1'
#
loop_
_entity.id
_entity.type
_entity.pdbx_description
1 polymer ?
#
loop_
_entity_poly.entity_id
_entity_poly.type
_entity_poly.pdbx_seq_one_letter_code
_entity_poly.pdbx_strand_id
1 'polypeptide(L)'
;ASDVYKRQEEAIVKLLDEHQIDLVCLAGYMKIVGPTLLSAYEGRIINIHPAYLPEFPGAHGIEDAWNAGVDQSGVTIHWVDSGVDTGKVIKQVRVPRLEGDTLDTFETRIHETEYKLYPEVLDSLGVARK
;
A
#
# COMPACT_ATOMS: atom_id res chain seq x y z
N ALA A 1 -0.30 -14.90 20.76
CA ALA A 1 -0.44 -13.78 19.81
C ALA A 1 -0.41 -14.26 18.36
N SER A 2 0.56 -15.11 18.00
CA SER A 2 0.64 -15.62 16.61
C SER A 2 -0.57 -16.45 16.19
N ASP A 3 -1.17 -17.21 17.10
CA ASP A 3 -2.36 -18.01 16.83
C ASP A 3 -3.59 -17.13 16.54
N VAL A 4 -3.69 -15.99 17.22
CA VAL A 4 -4.78 -15.03 16.98
C VAL A 4 -4.67 -14.45 15.58
N TYR A 5 -3.49 -14.02 15.15
CA TYR A 5 -3.27 -13.48 13.81
C TYR A 5 -3.49 -14.53 12.73
N LYS A 6 -3.05 -15.77 12.97
CA LYS A 6 -3.28 -16.88 12.07
C LYS A 6 -4.77 -17.13 11.84
N ARG A 7 -5.56 -17.15 12.91
CA ARG A 7 -7.02 -17.34 12.83
C ARG A 7 -7.69 -16.19 12.09
N GLN A 8 -7.23 -14.96 12.33
CA GLN A 8 -7.75 -13.78 11.62
C GLN A 8 -7.48 -13.91 10.12
N GLU A 9 -6.28 -14.30 9.72
CA GLU A 9 -5.94 -14.48 8.32
C GLU A 9 -6.69 -15.65 7.68
N GLU A 10 -6.86 -16.75 8.38
CA GLU A 10 -7.66 -17.88 7.90
C GLU A 10 -9.11 -17.46 7.62
N ALA A 11 -9.68 -16.63 8.50
CA ALA A 11 -11.03 -16.10 8.31
C ALA A 11 -11.09 -15.18 7.08
N ILE A 12 -10.08 -14.34 6.88
CA ILE A 12 -9.98 -13.46 5.72
C ILE A 12 -9.88 -14.29 4.44
N VAL A 13 -9.00 -15.29 4.40
CA VAL A 13 -8.82 -16.16 3.24
C VAL A 13 -10.12 -16.86 2.88
N LYS A 14 -10.82 -17.41 3.88
CA LYS A 14 -12.10 -18.06 3.66
C LYS A 14 -13.11 -17.12 3.02
N LEU A 15 -13.19 -15.89 3.52
CA LEU A 15 -14.10 -14.89 2.99
C LEU A 15 -13.76 -14.51 1.54
N LEU A 16 -12.47 -14.32 1.25
CA LEU A 16 -12.00 -14.00 -0.09
C LEU A 16 -12.26 -15.15 -1.06
N ASP A 17 -12.04 -16.39 -0.65
CA ASP A 17 -12.29 -17.55 -1.48
C ASP A 17 -13.79 -17.71 -1.78
N GLU A 18 -14.65 -17.50 -0.77
CA GLU A 18 -16.11 -17.56 -0.95
C GLU A 18 -16.61 -16.54 -1.96
N HIS A 19 -15.96 -15.36 -2.05
CA HIS A 19 -16.32 -14.31 -2.98
C HIS A 19 -15.53 -14.37 -4.30
N GLN A 20 -14.71 -15.40 -4.51
CA GLN A 20 -13.92 -15.61 -5.74
C GLN A 20 -13.05 -14.40 -6.10
N ILE A 21 -12.34 -13.89 -5.10
CA ILE A 21 -11.47 -12.73 -5.27
C ILE A 21 -10.17 -13.13 -5.98
N ASP A 22 -9.80 -12.41 -7.04
CA ASP A 22 -8.59 -12.66 -7.82
C ASP A 22 -7.41 -11.79 -7.39
N LEU A 23 -7.68 -10.59 -6.89
CA LEU A 23 -6.66 -9.61 -6.49
C LEU A 23 -7.06 -8.95 -5.19
N VAL A 24 -6.13 -8.88 -4.26
CA VAL A 24 -6.32 -8.19 -2.97
C VAL A 24 -5.59 -6.85 -3.04
N CYS A 25 -6.33 -5.77 -2.80
CA CYS A 25 -5.79 -4.41 -2.81
C CYS A 25 -5.80 -3.85 -1.40
N LEU A 26 -4.62 -3.55 -0.88
CA LEU A 26 -4.45 -2.95 0.43
C LEU A 26 -4.18 -1.45 0.28
N ALA A 27 -4.70 -0.67 1.19
CA ALA A 27 -4.47 0.78 1.22
C ALA A 27 -3.95 1.16 2.61
N GLY A 28 -2.67 1.56 2.67
CA GLY A 28 -2.05 1.92 3.93
C GLY A 28 -1.95 0.78 4.93
N TYR A 29 -1.79 -0.45 4.46
CA TYR A 29 -1.67 -1.61 5.34
C TYR A 29 -0.33 -1.58 6.07
N MET A 30 -0.39 -1.45 7.38
CA MET A 30 0.78 -1.19 8.23
C MET A 30 1.39 -2.44 8.84
N LYS A 31 0.71 -3.57 8.73
CA LYS A 31 1.19 -4.84 9.28
C LYS A 31 1.84 -5.67 8.21
N ILE A 32 2.81 -6.48 8.59
CA ILE A 32 3.34 -7.52 7.71
C ILE A 32 2.21 -8.51 7.43
N VAL A 33 1.97 -8.81 6.17
CA VAL A 33 1.03 -9.84 5.78
C VAL A 33 1.58 -11.19 6.23
N GLY A 34 0.80 -11.92 7.00
CA GLY A 34 1.24 -13.20 7.55
C GLY A 34 1.27 -14.31 6.50
N PRO A 35 1.91 -15.43 6.82
CA PRO A 35 2.11 -16.52 5.87
C PRO A 35 0.81 -17.15 5.35
N THR A 36 -0.24 -17.16 6.14
CA THR A 36 -1.52 -17.76 5.74
C THR A 36 -2.14 -17.01 4.56
N LEU A 37 -2.26 -15.67 4.67
CA LEU A 37 -2.82 -14.84 3.62
C LEU A 37 -1.87 -14.78 2.42
N LEU A 38 -0.59 -14.59 2.67
CA LEU A 38 0.42 -14.47 1.62
C LEU A 38 0.49 -15.75 0.78
N SER A 39 0.48 -16.92 1.40
CA SER A 39 0.52 -18.20 0.67
C SER A 39 -0.73 -18.41 -0.17
N ALA A 40 -1.91 -18.07 0.36
CA ALA A 40 -3.17 -18.25 -0.34
C ALA A 40 -3.31 -17.33 -1.54
N TYR A 41 -2.74 -16.13 -1.46
CA TYR A 41 -2.86 -15.09 -2.50
C TYR A 41 -1.51 -14.61 -3.01
N GLU A 42 -0.50 -15.46 -3.01
CA GLU A 42 0.83 -15.15 -3.51
C GLU A 42 0.77 -14.60 -4.94
N GLY A 43 1.43 -13.48 -5.16
CA GLY A 43 1.41 -12.79 -6.45
C GLY A 43 0.09 -12.08 -6.78
N ARG A 44 -0.85 -12.02 -5.83
CA ARG A 44 -2.18 -11.43 -6.01
C ARG A 44 -2.53 -10.39 -4.95
N ILE A 45 -1.54 -9.87 -4.22
CA ILE A 45 -1.74 -8.84 -3.22
C ILE A 45 -0.92 -7.63 -3.59
N ILE A 46 -1.55 -6.47 -3.71
CA ILE A 46 -0.88 -5.19 -3.92
C ILE A 46 -1.19 -4.24 -2.78
N ASN A 47 -0.28 -3.32 -2.51
CA ASN A 47 -0.46 -2.28 -1.50
C ASN A 47 -0.06 -0.93 -2.07
N ILE A 48 -0.75 0.11 -1.62
CA ILE A 48 -0.35 1.48 -1.87
C ILE A 48 0.30 2.05 -0.61
N HIS A 49 1.51 2.58 -0.75
CA HIS A 49 2.28 3.14 0.35
C HIS A 49 2.51 4.64 0.13
N PRO A 50 2.27 5.48 1.16
CA PRO A 50 2.36 6.93 1.01
C PRO A 50 3.80 7.46 1.16
N ALA A 51 4.72 6.90 0.40
CA ALA A 51 6.10 7.37 0.28
C ALA A 51 6.68 6.88 -1.04
N TYR A 52 7.77 7.49 -1.47
CA TYR A 52 8.50 7.04 -2.66
C TYR A 52 9.54 6.00 -2.21
N LEU A 53 9.18 4.73 -2.22
CA LEU A 53 10.06 3.66 -1.75
C LEU A 53 11.33 3.57 -2.61
N PRO A 54 12.47 3.23 -2.03
CA PRO A 54 12.70 2.73 -0.67
C PRO A 54 12.77 3.81 0.42
N GLU A 55 12.46 5.06 0.12
CA GLU A 55 12.44 6.14 1.10
C GLU A 55 11.26 5.94 2.06
N PHE A 56 11.50 6.14 3.35
CA PHE A 56 10.48 6.17 4.39
C PHE A 56 9.52 4.96 4.38
N PRO A 57 10.02 3.73 4.48
CA PRO A 57 9.15 2.56 4.61
C PRO A 57 8.49 2.52 5.99
N GLY A 58 7.44 1.71 6.11
CA GLY A 58 6.78 1.47 7.39
C GLY A 58 5.54 2.34 7.62
N ALA A 59 5.07 2.37 8.87
CA ALA A 59 3.75 2.89 9.22
C ALA A 59 3.61 4.41 9.14
N HIS A 60 4.69 5.17 9.18
CA HIS A 60 4.66 6.63 9.32
C HIS A 60 5.39 7.35 8.18
N GLY A 61 5.27 6.81 6.95
CA GLY A 61 6.01 7.34 5.80
C GLY A 61 5.80 8.83 5.54
N ILE A 62 4.56 9.33 5.67
CA ILE A 62 4.25 10.75 5.45
C ILE A 62 4.90 11.62 6.52
N GLU A 63 4.70 11.26 7.79
CA GLU A 63 5.26 12.02 8.91
C GLU A 63 6.79 11.97 8.91
N ASP A 64 7.37 10.82 8.59
CA ASP A 64 8.82 10.65 8.54
C ASP A 64 9.42 11.53 7.43
N ALA A 65 8.81 11.59 6.27
CA ALA A 65 9.23 12.44 5.18
C ALA A 65 9.11 13.91 5.55
N TRP A 66 8.00 14.30 6.16
CA TRP A 66 7.78 15.67 6.61
C TRP A 66 8.84 16.10 7.63
N ASN A 67 9.10 15.26 8.63
CA ASN A 67 10.06 15.54 9.69
C ASN A 67 11.51 15.56 9.18
N ALA A 68 11.80 14.83 8.12
CA ALA A 68 13.11 14.83 7.48
C ALA A 68 13.35 16.10 6.63
N GLY A 69 12.32 16.92 6.43
CA GLY A 69 12.44 18.17 5.67
C GLY A 69 12.64 17.99 4.18
N VAL A 70 12.13 16.91 3.61
CA VAL A 70 12.27 16.62 2.18
C VAL A 70 11.48 17.60 1.31
N ASP A 71 11.97 17.87 0.11
CA ASP A 71 11.28 18.72 -0.86
C ASP A 71 10.13 18.00 -1.57
N GLN A 72 10.16 16.70 -1.56
CA GLN A 72 9.14 15.85 -2.17
C GLN A 72 9.15 14.48 -1.53
N SER A 73 7.99 13.84 -1.51
CA SER A 73 7.85 12.43 -1.19
C SER A 73 7.18 11.74 -2.36
N GLY A 74 6.24 10.86 -2.12
CA GLY A 74 5.56 10.21 -3.22
C GLY A 74 4.56 9.17 -2.77
N VAL A 75 4.13 8.40 -3.74
CA VAL A 75 3.21 7.28 -3.57
C VAL A 75 3.79 6.10 -4.35
N THR A 76 3.80 4.94 -3.74
CA THR A 76 4.27 3.69 -4.35
C THR A 76 3.19 2.64 -4.30
N ILE A 77 2.91 2.00 -5.43
CA ILE A 77 2.10 0.80 -5.48
C ILE A 77 3.03 -0.37 -5.79
N HIS A 78 2.97 -1.40 -4.96
CA HIS A 78 3.87 -2.54 -5.05
C HIS A 78 3.16 -3.86 -4.75
N TRP A 79 3.75 -4.94 -5.26
CA TRP A 79 3.35 -6.29 -4.86
C TRP A 79 3.77 -6.52 -3.41
N VAL A 80 2.93 -7.22 -2.67
CA VAL A 80 3.20 -7.55 -1.25
C VAL A 80 3.94 -8.87 -1.18
N ASP A 81 5.04 -8.88 -0.44
CA ASP A 81 5.82 -10.08 -0.13
C ASP A 81 5.96 -10.23 1.41
N SER A 82 6.89 -11.05 1.86
CA SER A 82 7.08 -11.32 3.29
C SER A 82 7.74 -10.17 4.07
N GLY A 83 8.23 -9.13 3.37
CA GLY A 83 8.86 -7.97 4.00
C GLY A 83 7.89 -6.80 4.17
N VAL A 84 8.35 -5.75 4.85
CA VAL A 84 7.58 -4.51 4.98
C VAL A 84 7.96 -3.57 3.85
N ASP A 85 7.02 -3.31 2.94
CA ASP A 85 7.20 -2.39 1.81
C ASP A 85 8.45 -2.71 0.96
N THR A 86 8.76 -4.01 0.80
CA THR A 86 9.93 -4.49 0.08
C THR A 86 9.60 -5.20 -1.23
N GLY A 87 8.32 -5.40 -1.52
CA GLY A 87 7.87 -6.06 -2.74
C GLY A 87 8.18 -5.23 -4.01
N LYS A 88 8.10 -5.90 -5.14
CA LYS A 88 8.39 -5.27 -6.44
C LYS A 88 7.44 -4.12 -6.72
N VAL A 89 7.98 -2.97 -7.07
CA VAL A 89 7.21 -1.77 -7.42
C VAL A 89 6.48 -1.97 -8.75
N ILE A 90 5.19 -1.63 -8.75
CA ILE A 90 4.37 -1.58 -9.94
C ILE A 90 4.42 -0.17 -10.55
N LYS A 91 4.18 0.84 -9.72
CA LYS A 91 4.21 2.24 -10.14
C LYS A 91 4.52 3.16 -8.96
N GLN A 92 5.27 4.22 -9.24
CA GLN A 92 5.58 5.27 -8.27
C GLN A 92 5.35 6.64 -8.88
N VAL A 93 4.91 7.59 -8.05
CA VAL A 93 4.72 8.98 -8.44
C VAL A 93 5.29 9.88 -7.37
N ARG A 94 6.03 10.92 -7.74
CA ARG A 94 6.52 11.95 -6.83
C ARG A 94 5.41 12.92 -6.47
N VAL A 95 5.37 13.32 -5.20
CA VAL A 95 4.44 14.33 -4.68
C VAL A 95 5.27 15.45 -4.07
N PRO A 96 5.18 16.69 -4.60
CA PRO A 96 5.99 17.79 -4.11
C PRO A 96 5.49 18.33 -2.77
N ARG A 97 6.43 18.80 -1.96
CA ARG A 97 6.13 19.66 -0.83
C ARG A 97 6.17 21.10 -1.34
N LEU A 98 5.08 21.81 -1.17
CA LEU A 98 4.95 23.18 -1.66
C LEU A 98 5.26 24.19 -0.58
N GLU A 99 5.69 25.37 -0.99
CA GLU A 99 5.90 26.48 -0.06
C GLU A 99 4.58 26.77 0.66
N GLY A 100 4.67 26.95 1.98
CA GLY A 100 3.49 27.18 2.80
C GLY A 100 2.74 25.94 3.23
N ASP A 101 3.17 24.75 2.83
CA ASP A 101 2.55 23.49 3.28
C ASP A 101 2.65 23.32 4.79
N THR A 102 1.59 22.74 5.35
CA THR A 102 1.60 22.11 6.66
C THR A 102 1.64 20.60 6.46
N LEU A 103 1.83 19.85 7.55
CA LEU A 103 1.72 18.39 7.49
C LEU A 103 0.37 17.97 6.91
N ASP A 104 -0.72 18.62 7.33
CA ASP A 104 -2.07 18.30 6.86
C ASP A 104 -2.24 18.52 5.36
N THR A 105 -1.74 19.62 4.82
CA THR A 105 -1.87 19.91 3.38
C THR A 105 -1.00 18.99 2.53
N PHE A 106 0.18 18.65 3.01
CA PHE A 106 1.06 17.70 2.36
C PHE A 106 0.44 16.28 2.34
N GLU A 107 -0.07 15.86 3.49
CA GLU A 107 -0.76 14.58 3.64
C GLU A 107 -1.98 14.49 2.70
N THR A 108 -2.79 15.54 2.65
CA THR A 108 -3.96 15.59 1.75
C THR A 108 -3.55 15.42 0.30
N ARG A 109 -2.48 16.08 -0.13
CA ARG A 109 -1.98 15.97 -1.51
C ARG A 109 -1.51 14.55 -1.81
N ILE A 110 -0.85 13.90 -0.86
CA ILE A 110 -0.42 12.50 -1.01
C ILE A 110 -1.63 11.59 -1.15
N HIS A 111 -2.65 11.74 -0.32
CA HIS A 111 -3.86 10.93 -0.40
C HIS A 111 -4.66 11.17 -1.69
N GLU A 112 -4.73 12.41 -2.16
CA GLU A 112 -5.35 12.70 -3.47
C GLU A 112 -4.62 12.00 -4.62
N THR A 113 -3.29 11.94 -4.55
CA THR A 113 -2.48 11.22 -5.51
C THR A 113 -2.77 9.72 -5.46
N GLU A 114 -2.92 9.14 -4.28
CA GLU A 114 -3.30 7.75 -4.10
C GLU A 114 -4.64 7.44 -4.78
N TYR A 115 -5.64 8.29 -4.56
CA TYR A 115 -6.97 8.10 -5.13
C TYR A 115 -6.99 8.16 -6.66
N LYS A 116 -6.08 8.88 -7.26
CA LYS A 116 -5.93 8.94 -8.72
C LYS A 116 -5.14 7.76 -9.25
N LEU A 117 -4.06 7.39 -8.57
CA LEU A 117 -3.11 6.40 -9.06
C LEU A 117 -3.64 4.97 -8.97
N TYR A 118 -4.33 4.63 -7.89
CA TYR A 118 -4.76 3.26 -7.65
C TYR A 118 -5.69 2.75 -8.76
N PRO A 119 -6.75 3.49 -9.17
CA PRO A 119 -7.58 3.04 -10.29
C PRO A 119 -6.80 2.88 -11.60
N GLU A 120 -5.83 3.75 -11.87
CA GLU A 120 -5.00 3.65 -13.09
C GLU A 120 -4.19 2.36 -13.09
N VAL A 121 -3.62 1.99 -11.95
CA VAL A 121 -2.86 0.75 -11.80
C VAL A 121 -3.76 -0.46 -11.97
N LEU A 122 -4.94 -0.45 -11.37
CA LEU A 122 -5.91 -1.54 -11.51
C LEU A 122 -6.33 -1.73 -12.96
N ASP A 123 -6.55 -0.65 -13.69
CA ASP A 123 -6.84 -0.72 -15.12
C ASP A 123 -5.68 -1.34 -15.90
N SER A 124 -4.44 -0.95 -15.58
CA SER A 124 -3.25 -1.48 -16.26
C SER A 124 -3.04 -2.97 -16.00
N LEU A 125 -3.52 -3.48 -14.87
CA LEU A 125 -3.45 -4.90 -14.53
C LEU A 125 -4.62 -5.70 -15.11
N GLY A 126 -5.53 -5.06 -15.85
CA GLY A 126 -6.65 -5.73 -16.47
C GLY A 126 -7.79 -6.07 -15.52
N VAL A 127 -7.86 -5.41 -14.37
CA VAL A 127 -8.95 -5.63 -13.41
C VAL A 127 -10.24 -5.01 -13.95
N ALA A 128 -11.28 -5.83 -14.04
CA ALA A 128 -12.57 -5.35 -14.51
C ALA A 128 -13.22 -4.41 -13.48
N ARG A 129 -13.73 -3.28 -13.96
CA ARG A 129 -14.55 -2.40 -13.14
C ARG A 129 -15.99 -2.87 -13.17
N LYS A 130 -16.58 -2.87 -11.99
CA LYS A 130 -18.00 -3.19 -11.85
C LYS A 130 -18.76 -1.95 -11.43
#